data_71c68a60cd1eb620935039f378a6778f
#
_entry.id   71c68a60cd1eb620935039f378a6778f
#
_cell.length_a   1.000
_cell.length_b   1.000
_cell.length_c   1.000
_cell.angle_alpha   90.00
_cell.angle_beta   90.00
_cell.angle_gamma   90.00
#
_symmetry.space_group_name_H-M   'P 1'
#
loop_
_entity.id
_entity.type
_entity.pdbx_description
1 polymer ?
#
loop_
_entity_poly.entity_id
_entity_poly.type
_entity_poly.pdbx_seq_one_letter_code
_entity_poly.pdbx_strand_id
1 'polypeptide(L)'
;KYYEDYLAKVQKPSATDLAGLGSIYTTMAASQTGEEQKATYLKADEVYKQLGEKFPANIDFANFLRARVNSNLDPETKQGLAKPFYEALAKSLSEKASRDDVDNTRLIEAYRYLGYYYLLQENKAMANSYWKKVLELDPNNEVAKQALGMK
;
A
#
# COMPACT_ATOMS: atom_id res chain seq x y z
N LYS A 1 5.09 -9.25 21.40
CA LYS A 1 4.92 -10.51 22.14
C LYS A 1 3.54 -10.59 22.80
N TYR A 2 3.14 -9.60 23.59
CA TYR A 2 1.83 -9.59 24.25
C TYR A 2 0.66 -9.76 23.29
N TYR A 3 0.66 -9.04 22.18
CA TYR A 3 -0.41 -9.10 21.18
C TYR A 3 -0.40 -10.43 20.43
N GLU A 4 0.79 -10.97 20.14
CA GLU A 4 0.93 -12.30 19.53
C GLU A 4 0.39 -13.37 20.47
N ASP A 5 0.72 -13.29 21.76
CA ASP A 5 0.24 -14.21 22.78
C ASP A 5 -1.28 -14.14 22.91
N TYR A 6 -1.84 -12.93 22.81
CA TYR A 6 -3.29 -12.72 22.81
C TYR A 6 -3.94 -13.40 21.61
N LEU A 7 -3.42 -13.17 20.40
CA LEU A 7 -3.98 -13.77 19.19
C LEU A 7 -3.84 -15.30 19.17
N ALA A 8 -2.77 -15.83 19.75
CA ALA A 8 -2.58 -17.26 19.86
C ALA A 8 -3.65 -17.92 20.75
N LYS A 9 -4.19 -17.16 21.71
CA LYS A 9 -5.25 -17.64 22.61
C LYS A 9 -6.65 -17.46 22.04
N VAL A 10 -6.80 -16.61 21.01
CA VAL A 10 -8.08 -16.34 20.37
C VAL A 10 -8.23 -17.31 19.19
N GLN A 11 -9.23 -18.21 19.26
CA GLN A 11 -9.44 -19.21 18.20
C GLN A 11 -9.80 -18.59 16.83
N LYS A 12 -10.38 -17.37 16.83
CA LYS A 12 -10.81 -16.69 15.61
C LYS A 12 -10.53 -15.19 15.74
N PRO A 13 -9.32 -14.73 15.37
CA PRO A 13 -9.03 -13.29 15.37
C PRO A 13 -9.98 -12.56 14.42
N SER A 14 -10.46 -11.37 14.83
CA SER A 14 -11.28 -10.51 14.01
C SER A 14 -10.41 -9.74 13.00
N ALA A 15 -11.06 -9.09 12.04
CA ALA A 15 -10.36 -8.18 11.12
C ALA A 15 -9.62 -7.09 11.90
N THR A 16 -10.24 -6.53 12.93
CA THR A 16 -9.62 -5.52 13.80
C THR A 16 -8.39 -6.07 14.52
N ASP A 17 -8.44 -7.31 15.00
CA ASP A 17 -7.30 -7.97 15.65
C ASP A 17 -6.10 -8.11 14.69
N LEU A 18 -6.36 -8.56 13.47
CA LEU A 18 -5.31 -8.72 12.46
C LEU A 18 -4.74 -7.37 12.03
N ALA A 19 -5.59 -6.38 11.78
CA ALA A 19 -5.12 -5.03 11.44
C ALA A 19 -4.28 -4.43 12.58
N GLY A 20 -4.70 -4.63 13.83
CA GLY A 20 -3.97 -4.16 15.01
C GLY A 20 -2.60 -4.81 15.16
N LEU A 21 -2.51 -6.13 14.95
CA LEU A 21 -1.23 -6.84 15.01
C LEU A 21 -0.29 -6.36 13.91
N GLY A 22 -0.78 -6.24 12.68
CA GLY A 22 0.02 -5.71 11.58
C GLY A 22 0.55 -4.31 11.85
N SER A 23 -0.28 -3.45 12.44
CA SER A 23 0.11 -2.09 12.84
C SER A 23 1.22 -2.11 13.90
N ILE A 24 1.14 -3.01 14.88
CA ILE A 24 2.19 -3.18 15.90
C ILE A 24 3.51 -3.57 15.25
N TYR A 25 3.50 -4.55 14.35
CA TYR A 25 4.72 -4.95 13.62
C TYR A 25 5.28 -3.80 12.79
N THR A 26 4.44 -3.06 12.10
CA THR A 26 4.87 -1.91 11.30
C THR A 26 5.53 -0.84 12.16
N THR A 27 4.95 -0.53 13.31
CA THR A 27 5.49 0.43 14.26
C THR A 27 6.84 -0.05 14.84
N MET A 28 6.94 -1.33 15.19
CA MET A 28 8.21 -1.92 15.65
C MET A 28 9.28 -1.82 14.59
N ALA A 29 8.96 -2.20 13.35
CA ALA A 29 9.91 -2.18 12.25
C ALA A 29 10.46 -0.79 11.98
N ALA A 30 9.62 0.24 12.14
CA ALA A 30 10.04 1.63 11.90
C ALA A 30 11.18 2.07 12.82
N SER A 31 11.32 1.45 13.99
CA SER A 31 12.41 1.75 14.94
C SER A 31 13.59 0.77 14.86
N GLN A 32 13.53 -0.20 13.97
CA GLN A 32 14.57 -1.20 13.75
C GLN A 32 15.40 -0.87 12.51
N THR A 33 16.46 -1.64 12.28
CA THR A 33 17.32 -1.49 11.11
C THR A 33 17.75 -2.87 10.59
N GLY A 34 18.25 -2.91 9.36
CA GLY A 34 18.86 -4.10 8.76
C GLY A 34 17.92 -5.29 8.66
N GLU A 35 18.45 -6.48 8.90
CA GLU A 35 17.69 -7.73 8.74
C GLU A 35 16.56 -7.87 9.78
N GLU A 36 16.73 -7.32 10.96
CA GLU A 36 15.68 -7.29 11.98
C GLU A 36 14.45 -6.50 11.49
N GLN A 37 14.69 -5.31 10.93
CA GLN A 37 13.64 -4.48 10.35
C GLN A 37 12.91 -5.21 9.22
N LYS A 38 13.67 -5.80 8.33
CA LYS A 38 13.13 -6.57 7.20
C LYS A 38 12.24 -7.72 7.69
N ALA A 39 12.73 -8.50 8.66
CA ALA A 39 11.98 -9.62 9.20
C ALA A 39 10.66 -9.16 9.83
N THR A 40 10.66 -8.04 10.53
CA THR A 40 9.46 -7.48 11.17
C THR A 40 8.45 -6.98 10.14
N TYR A 41 8.90 -6.30 9.08
CA TYR A 41 8.00 -5.92 7.98
C TYR A 41 7.39 -7.14 7.29
N LEU A 42 8.15 -8.21 7.11
CA LEU A 42 7.61 -9.44 6.51
C LEU A 42 6.53 -10.07 7.40
N LYS A 43 6.66 -9.98 8.71
CA LYS A 43 5.61 -10.41 9.64
C LYS A 43 4.35 -9.56 9.48
N ALA A 44 4.50 -8.25 9.34
CA ALA A 44 3.38 -7.35 9.10
C ALA A 44 2.66 -7.72 7.79
N ASP A 45 3.42 -7.94 6.72
CA ASP A 45 2.84 -8.31 5.43
C ASP A 45 2.05 -9.61 5.51
N GLU A 46 2.57 -10.62 6.19
CA GLU A 46 1.88 -11.90 6.36
C GLU A 46 0.56 -11.73 7.12
N VAL A 47 0.54 -10.92 8.17
CA VAL A 47 -0.69 -10.64 8.94
C VAL A 47 -1.71 -9.92 8.06
N TYR A 48 -1.29 -8.93 7.28
CA TYR A 48 -2.19 -8.21 6.36
C TYR A 48 -2.69 -9.10 5.22
N LYS A 49 -1.85 -10.04 4.76
CA LYS A 49 -2.28 -11.07 3.82
C LYS A 49 -3.43 -11.89 4.39
N GLN A 50 -3.29 -12.37 5.63
CA GLN A 50 -4.34 -13.10 6.33
C GLN A 50 -5.61 -12.26 6.49
N LEU A 51 -5.46 -10.95 6.77
CA LEU A 51 -6.59 -10.04 6.86
C LEU A 51 -7.44 -10.08 5.58
N GLY A 52 -6.81 -9.95 4.42
CA GLY A 52 -7.53 -9.98 3.14
C GLY A 52 -8.11 -11.34 2.79
N GLU A 53 -7.40 -12.43 3.11
CA GLU A 53 -7.85 -13.79 2.82
C GLU A 53 -9.02 -14.22 3.69
N LYS A 54 -8.96 -13.92 5.00
CA LYS A 54 -10.00 -14.30 5.95
C LYS A 54 -11.20 -13.36 5.93
N PHE A 55 -11.00 -12.13 5.53
CA PHE A 55 -12.03 -11.10 5.50
C PHE A 55 -12.06 -10.42 4.12
N PRO A 56 -12.62 -11.09 3.10
CA PRO A 56 -12.60 -10.55 1.72
C PRO A 56 -13.24 -9.16 1.56
N ALA A 57 -14.17 -8.80 2.44
CA ALA A 57 -14.73 -7.44 2.45
C ALA A 57 -13.68 -6.37 2.77
N ASN A 58 -12.55 -6.76 3.38
CA ASN A 58 -11.45 -5.87 3.74
C ASN A 58 -10.26 -5.98 2.78
N ILE A 59 -10.45 -6.60 1.62
CA ILE A 59 -9.33 -6.85 0.69
C ILE A 59 -8.65 -5.55 0.22
N ASP A 60 -9.42 -4.50 -0.03
CA ASP A 60 -8.84 -3.22 -0.45
C ASP A 60 -7.99 -2.61 0.66
N PHE A 61 -8.47 -2.64 1.89
CA PHE A 61 -7.71 -2.18 3.04
C PHE A 61 -6.45 -3.02 3.24
N ALA A 62 -6.57 -4.35 3.15
CA ALA A 62 -5.43 -5.26 3.26
C ALA A 62 -4.38 -4.97 2.18
N ASN A 63 -4.79 -4.79 0.93
CA ASN A 63 -3.88 -4.47 -0.17
C ASN A 63 -3.21 -3.11 0.03
N PHE A 64 -3.93 -2.13 0.53
CA PHE A 64 -3.37 -0.82 0.85
C PHE A 64 -2.26 -0.93 1.92
N LEU A 65 -2.51 -1.68 2.98
CA LEU A 65 -1.53 -1.89 4.05
C LEU A 65 -0.33 -2.72 3.57
N ARG A 66 -0.56 -3.75 2.76
CA ARG A 66 0.51 -4.55 2.16
C ARG A 66 1.35 -3.72 1.20
N ALA A 67 0.72 -2.86 0.41
CA ALA A 67 1.44 -1.94 -0.48
C ALA A 67 2.41 -1.07 0.32
N ARG A 68 1.97 -0.49 1.43
CA ARG A 68 2.81 0.35 2.27
C ARG A 68 3.96 -0.42 2.92
N VAL A 69 3.69 -1.62 3.43
CA VAL A 69 4.75 -2.47 4.00
C VAL A 69 5.77 -2.83 2.94
N ASN A 70 5.33 -3.24 1.76
CA ASN A 70 6.24 -3.63 0.68
C ASN A 70 6.99 -2.43 0.11
N SER A 71 6.42 -1.23 0.14
CA SER A 71 7.14 0.00 -0.17
C SER A 71 8.27 0.26 0.84
N ASN A 72 8.04 0.00 2.12
CA ASN A 72 9.07 0.11 3.15
C ASN A 72 10.18 -0.95 2.99
N LEU A 73 9.85 -2.13 2.49
CA LEU A 73 10.83 -3.18 2.17
C LEU A 73 11.67 -2.86 0.92
N ASP A 74 11.22 -1.94 0.10
CA ASP A 74 11.84 -1.54 -1.15
C ASP A 74 11.80 0.00 -1.27
N PRO A 75 12.47 0.72 -0.35
CA PRO A 75 12.31 2.19 -0.24
C PRO A 75 12.74 2.96 -1.49
N GLU A 76 13.63 2.40 -2.28
CA GLU A 76 14.07 3.03 -3.54
C GLU A 76 13.23 2.58 -4.76
N THR A 77 12.21 1.75 -4.53
CA THR A 77 11.33 1.24 -5.58
C THR A 77 12.06 0.50 -6.71
N LYS A 78 13.20 -0.10 -6.39
CA LYS A 78 14.02 -0.81 -7.36
C LYS A 78 13.41 -2.13 -7.82
N GLN A 79 12.79 -2.86 -6.90
CA GLN A 79 12.20 -4.17 -7.16
C GLN A 79 10.73 -4.08 -7.53
N GLY A 80 10.06 -3.00 -7.13
CA GLY A 80 8.62 -2.85 -7.32
C GLY A 80 7.80 -3.79 -6.43
N LEU A 81 8.26 -4.06 -5.23
CA LEU A 81 7.57 -4.99 -4.31
C LEU A 81 6.14 -4.57 -4.01
N ALA A 82 5.86 -3.28 -3.94
CA ALA A 82 4.52 -2.76 -3.66
C ALA A 82 3.62 -2.73 -4.90
N LYS A 83 4.18 -2.86 -6.08
CA LYS A 83 3.45 -2.71 -7.35
C LYS A 83 2.19 -3.57 -7.44
N PRO A 84 2.23 -4.90 -7.21
CA PRO A 84 1.03 -5.72 -7.36
C PRO A 84 -0.10 -5.31 -6.41
N PHE A 85 0.24 -4.81 -5.22
CA PHE A 85 -0.77 -4.40 -4.24
C PHE A 85 -1.39 -3.06 -4.60
N TYR A 86 -0.59 -2.10 -5.07
CA TYR A 86 -1.12 -0.83 -5.57
C TYR A 86 -1.92 -1.02 -6.85
N GLU A 87 -1.52 -1.92 -7.73
CA GLU A 87 -2.29 -2.23 -8.94
C GLU A 87 -3.66 -2.82 -8.59
N ALA A 88 -3.70 -3.81 -7.69
CA ALA A 88 -4.96 -4.42 -7.25
C ALA A 88 -5.88 -3.40 -6.58
N LEU A 89 -5.32 -2.55 -5.72
CA LEU A 89 -6.06 -1.47 -5.05
C LEU A 89 -6.61 -0.47 -6.07
N ALA A 90 -5.77 -0.01 -7.00
CA ALA A 90 -6.16 0.96 -8.01
C ALA A 90 -7.28 0.41 -8.90
N LYS A 91 -7.17 -0.85 -9.31
CA LYS A 91 -8.22 -1.49 -10.10
C LYS A 91 -9.56 -1.52 -9.35
N SER A 92 -9.53 -2.01 -8.11
CA SER A 92 -10.74 -2.12 -7.30
C SER A 92 -11.39 -0.76 -7.04
N LEU A 93 -10.59 0.23 -6.63
CA LEU A 93 -11.13 1.56 -6.31
C LEU A 93 -11.59 2.32 -7.55
N SER A 94 -10.87 2.19 -8.67
CA SER A 94 -11.27 2.88 -9.91
C SER A 94 -12.58 2.34 -10.49
N GLU A 95 -12.93 1.10 -10.20
CA GLU A 95 -14.16 0.46 -10.68
C GLU A 95 -15.38 0.73 -9.79
N LYS A 96 -15.19 1.34 -8.61
CA LYS A 96 -16.32 1.68 -7.73
C LYS A 96 -17.21 2.72 -8.38
N ALA A 97 -18.54 2.50 -8.28
CA ALA A 97 -19.54 3.44 -8.79
C ALA A 97 -19.49 4.77 -8.03
N SER A 98 -19.14 4.74 -6.75
CA SER A 98 -19.00 5.93 -5.92
C SER A 98 -17.82 5.75 -4.97
N ARG A 99 -16.95 6.75 -4.88
CA ARG A 99 -15.80 6.78 -3.99
C ARG A 99 -15.93 7.91 -2.99
N ASP A 100 -15.56 7.63 -1.74
CA ASP A 100 -15.43 8.68 -0.72
C ASP A 100 -14.02 9.31 -0.75
N ASP A 101 -13.77 10.26 0.15
CA ASP A 101 -12.46 10.94 0.20
C ASP A 101 -11.32 9.99 0.57
N VAL A 102 -11.59 8.98 1.41
CA VAL A 102 -10.57 7.98 1.77
C VAL A 102 -10.21 7.13 0.56
N ASP A 103 -11.20 6.67 -0.20
CA ASP A 103 -10.97 5.92 -1.45
C ASP A 103 -10.12 6.74 -2.42
N ASN A 104 -10.46 8.01 -2.62
CA ASN A 104 -9.73 8.88 -3.55
C ASN A 104 -8.30 9.14 -3.08
N THR A 105 -8.09 9.33 -1.78
CA THR A 105 -6.75 9.53 -1.21
C THR A 105 -5.88 8.30 -1.44
N ARG A 106 -6.42 7.10 -1.21
CA ARG A 106 -5.70 5.85 -1.43
C ARG A 106 -5.43 5.60 -2.92
N LEU A 107 -6.38 5.93 -3.78
CA LEU A 107 -6.24 5.80 -5.22
C LEU A 107 -5.13 6.73 -5.76
N ILE A 108 -5.07 7.96 -5.28
CA ILE A 108 -4.00 8.91 -5.61
C ILE A 108 -2.64 8.33 -5.19
N GLU A 109 -2.54 7.80 -3.98
CA GLU A 109 -1.29 7.19 -3.50
C GLU A 109 -0.86 6.04 -4.42
N ALA A 110 -1.79 5.17 -4.81
CA ALA A 110 -1.51 4.05 -5.71
C ALA A 110 -1.01 4.54 -7.08
N TYR A 111 -1.69 5.52 -7.67
CA TYR A 111 -1.28 6.07 -8.96
C TYR A 111 0.07 6.77 -8.90
N ARG A 112 0.36 7.50 -7.82
CA ARG A 112 1.66 8.15 -7.63
C ARG A 112 2.79 7.12 -7.54
N TYR A 113 2.58 6.05 -6.79
CA TYR A 113 3.57 4.97 -6.72
C TYR A 113 3.81 4.36 -8.10
N LEU A 114 2.75 4.02 -8.81
CA LEU A 114 2.84 3.40 -10.12
C LEU A 114 3.48 4.33 -11.16
N GLY A 115 3.15 5.61 -11.11
CA GLY A 115 3.80 6.63 -11.96
C GLY A 115 5.30 6.68 -11.72
N TYR A 116 5.71 6.72 -10.46
CA TYR A 116 7.12 6.73 -10.08
C TYR A 116 7.82 5.43 -10.46
N TYR A 117 7.18 4.29 -10.22
CA TYR A 117 7.73 2.99 -10.61
C TYR A 117 8.05 2.94 -12.10
N TYR A 118 7.09 3.31 -12.94
CA TYR A 118 7.31 3.27 -14.39
C TYR A 118 8.31 4.33 -14.87
N LEU A 119 8.41 5.46 -14.18
CA LEU A 119 9.45 6.45 -14.45
C LEU A 119 10.84 5.82 -14.24
N LEU A 120 11.04 5.09 -13.15
CA LEU A 120 12.31 4.39 -12.88
C LEU A 120 12.60 3.27 -13.87
N GLN A 121 11.57 2.67 -14.44
CA GLN A 121 11.70 1.65 -15.49
C GLN A 121 11.92 2.27 -16.89
N GLU A 122 12.05 3.58 -16.97
CA GLU A 122 12.20 4.32 -18.22
C GLU A 122 10.99 4.13 -19.17
N ASN A 123 9.84 3.77 -18.62
CA ASN A 123 8.59 3.67 -19.37
C ASN A 123 7.77 4.95 -19.17
N LYS A 124 8.16 5.99 -19.91
CA LYS A 124 7.56 7.31 -19.78
C LYS A 124 6.07 7.33 -20.13
N ALA A 125 5.68 6.55 -21.12
CA ALA A 125 4.26 6.49 -21.54
C ALA A 125 3.37 5.98 -20.41
N MET A 126 3.76 4.89 -19.74
CA MET A 126 3.02 4.35 -18.61
C MET A 126 3.08 5.30 -17.41
N ALA A 127 4.26 5.86 -17.13
CA ALA A 127 4.41 6.82 -16.04
C ALA A 127 3.46 8.00 -16.23
N ASN A 128 3.45 8.61 -17.40
CA ASN A 128 2.59 9.76 -17.69
C ASN A 128 1.10 9.40 -17.61
N SER A 129 0.73 8.19 -18.02
CA SER A 129 -0.63 7.69 -17.89
C SER A 129 -1.11 7.75 -16.44
N TYR A 130 -0.28 7.30 -15.49
CA TYR A 130 -0.61 7.34 -14.06
C TYR A 130 -0.61 8.76 -13.49
N TRP A 131 0.35 9.60 -13.88
CA TRP A 131 0.37 10.99 -13.42
C TRP A 131 -0.85 11.78 -13.89
N LYS A 132 -1.33 11.51 -15.11
CA LYS A 132 -2.58 12.12 -15.61
C LYS A 132 -3.78 11.69 -14.78
N LYS A 133 -3.83 10.42 -14.37
CA LYS A 133 -4.89 9.91 -13.47
C LYS A 133 -4.86 10.59 -12.11
N VAL A 134 -3.69 10.90 -11.59
CA VAL A 134 -3.56 11.69 -10.35
C VAL A 134 -4.23 13.06 -10.54
N LEU A 135 -3.96 13.74 -11.66
CA LEU A 135 -4.55 15.08 -11.93
C LEU A 135 -6.07 15.02 -12.13
N GLU A 136 -6.61 13.90 -12.60
CA GLU A 136 -8.06 13.73 -12.69
C GLU A 136 -8.73 13.77 -11.31
N LEU A 137 -8.05 13.23 -10.30
CA LEU A 137 -8.54 13.18 -8.91
C LEU A 137 -8.15 14.41 -8.10
N ASP A 138 -6.97 14.96 -8.37
CA ASP A 138 -6.40 16.12 -7.68
C ASP A 138 -5.74 17.04 -8.71
N PRO A 139 -6.50 17.97 -9.33
CA PRO A 139 -5.99 18.84 -10.40
C PRO A 139 -4.81 19.73 -9.98
N ASN A 140 -4.65 19.97 -8.69
CA ASN A 140 -3.59 20.81 -8.14
C ASN A 140 -2.39 20.01 -7.60
N ASN A 141 -2.32 18.72 -7.88
CA ASN A 141 -1.23 17.88 -7.37
C ASN A 141 0.11 18.32 -7.98
N GLU A 142 0.96 18.90 -7.16
CA GLU A 142 2.25 19.46 -7.61
C GLU A 142 3.21 18.39 -8.12
N VAL A 143 3.23 17.22 -7.46
CA VAL A 143 4.11 16.13 -7.87
C VAL A 143 3.75 15.65 -9.28
N ALA A 144 2.47 15.46 -9.54
CA ALA A 144 1.99 15.04 -10.86
C ALA A 144 2.27 16.10 -11.93
N LYS A 145 2.06 17.38 -11.61
CA LYS A 145 2.37 18.48 -12.53
C LYS A 145 3.85 18.49 -12.88
N GLN A 146 4.72 18.39 -11.89
CA GLN A 146 6.17 18.33 -12.10
C GLN A 146 6.57 17.13 -12.97
N ALA A 147 6.02 15.95 -12.66
CA ALA A 147 6.31 14.73 -13.40
C ALA A 147 5.90 14.85 -14.89
N LEU A 148 4.83 15.58 -15.17
CA LEU A 148 4.34 15.81 -16.53
C LEU A 148 4.98 17.03 -17.20
N GLY A 149 5.90 17.73 -16.52
CA GLY A 149 6.55 18.94 -17.04
C GLY A 149 5.62 20.14 -17.13
N MET A 150 4.56 20.19 -16.34
CA MET A 150 3.61 21.30 -16.28
C MET A 150 4.09 22.38 -15.32
N LYS A 151 3.73 23.61 -15.60
CA LYS A 151 4.04 24.75 -14.71
C LYS A 151 2.86 25.08 -13.80
#